data_a193a5d57258f038b14cb37beb8eed16
#
_entry.id   a193a5d57258f038b14cb37beb8eed16
#
_cell.length_a   1.000
_cell.length_b   1.000
_cell.length_c   1.000
_cell.angle_alpha   90.00
_cell.angle_beta   90.00
_cell.angle_gamma   90.00
#
_symmetry.space_group_name_H-M   'P 1'
#
loop_
_entity.id
_entity.type
_entity.pdbx_description
1 polymer ?
#
loop_
_entity_poly.entity_id
_entity_poly.type
_entity_poly.pdbx_seq_one_letter_code
_entity_poly.pdbx_strand_id
1 'polypeptide(L)'
;MGDQNIIVIGVAGGTGSGKTTLVKALMNRFGENVTVLSHDNYYKQHNELTYEERAKLNYDHPDAFDTDMMIEHLRLLKQGVAIDCPTYDFTVHNRAEGILHIEPEKVIVVEGILIFQNLELCREMDIKIFVDTDADVRLCRRIRRDVRKRGRTIESVIEQYLTTVKPMHERFVEPSKKNADLIVPEGGKNLIALEMIVGRIQRHIEQH
;
A
#
# COMPACT_ATOMS: atom_id res chain seq x y z
N MET A 1 13.89 -27.99 -3.12
CA MET A 1 13.06 -26.79 -3.04
C MET A 1 13.57 -25.85 -4.10
N GLY A 2 12.81 -25.68 -5.19
CA GLY A 2 13.23 -24.78 -6.27
C GLY A 2 13.30 -23.35 -5.73
N ASP A 3 14.37 -22.67 -6.05
CA ASP A 3 14.54 -21.24 -5.80
C ASP A 3 13.47 -20.54 -6.63
N GLN A 4 12.30 -20.29 -6.01
CA GLN A 4 11.26 -19.50 -6.67
C GLN A 4 11.78 -18.07 -6.66
N ASN A 5 12.32 -17.64 -7.81
CA ASN A 5 12.88 -16.30 -7.97
C ASN A 5 11.76 -15.27 -8.04
N ILE A 6 11.14 -15.04 -6.87
CA ILE A 6 10.04 -14.09 -6.68
C ILE A 6 10.62 -12.69 -6.52
N ILE A 7 10.16 -11.74 -7.35
CA ILE A 7 10.52 -10.33 -7.21
C ILE A 7 9.48 -9.59 -6.39
N VAL A 8 9.92 -8.82 -5.40
CA VAL A 8 9.06 -8.00 -4.55
C VAL A 8 9.19 -6.52 -4.91
N ILE A 9 8.08 -5.89 -5.24
CA ILE A 9 8.01 -4.49 -5.63
C ILE A 9 7.18 -3.71 -4.61
N GLY A 10 7.81 -2.78 -3.90
CA GLY A 10 7.13 -1.85 -3.01
C GLY A 10 6.61 -0.64 -3.76
N VAL A 11 5.36 -0.26 -3.53
CA VAL A 11 4.73 0.95 -4.08
C VAL A 11 4.22 1.82 -2.95
N ALA A 12 4.98 2.84 -2.58
CA ALA A 12 4.64 3.80 -1.52
C ALA A 12 4.22 5.17 -2.08
N GLY A 13 3.79 6.04 -1.20
CA GLY A 13 3.42 7.44 -1.51
C GLY A 13 2.20 7.89 -0.73
N GLY A 14 1.96 9.19 -0.65
CA GLY A 14 0.87 9.76 0.13
C GLY A 14 -0.53 9.32 -0.31
N THR A 15 -1.51 9.49 0.57
CA THR A 15 -2.92 9.28 0.20
C THR A 15 -3.28 10.15 -1.00
N GLY A 16 -3.98 9.59 -1.99
CA GLY A 16 -4.35 10.29 -3.24
C GLY A 16 -3.23 10.47 -4.27
N SER A 17 -2.00 9.95 -4.03
CA SER A 17 -0.88 10.08 -4.98
C SER A 17 -1.09 9.28 -6.28
N GLY A 18 -1.86 8.20 -6.25
CA GLY A 18 -2.08 7.36 -7.44
C GLY A 18 -1.42 5.98 -7.36
N LYS A 19 -0.93 5.54 -6.18
CA LYS A 19 -0.40 4.17 -5.93
C LYS A 19 -1.33 3.09 -6.47
N THR A 20 -2.57 3.07 -6.00
CA THR A 20 -3.56 2.06 -6.40
C THR A 20 -3.83 2.07 -7.91
N THR A 21 -3.68 3.22 -8.59
CA THR A 21 -3.80 3.31 -10.05
C THR A 21 -2.62 2.61 -10.73
N LEU A 22 -1.40 2.83 -10.22
CA LEU A 22 -0.19 2.17 -10.70
C LEU A 22 -0.28 0.65 -10.48
N VAL A 23 -0.63 0.21 -9.27
CA VAL A 23 -0.78 -1.22 -8.92
C VAL A 23 -1.81 -1.89 -9.81
N LYS A 24 -2.98 -1.27 -10.04
CA LYS A 24 -4.00 -1.80 -10.95
C LYS A 24 -3.52 -1.90 -12.39
N ALA A 25 -2.72 -0.95 -12.86
CA ALA A 25 -2.14 -1.03 -14.20
C ALA A 25 -1.17 -2.23 -14.33
N LEU A 26 -0.37 -2.52 -13.30
CA LEU A 26 0.49 -3.69 -13.24
C LEU A 26 -0.31 -4.98 -13.20
N MET A 27 -1.35 -5.08 -12.35
CA MET A 27 -2.25 -6.24 -12.31
C MET A 27 -2.92 -6.50 -13.66
N ASN A 28 -3.43 -5.45 -14.31
CA ASN A 28 -4.07 -5.58 -15.62
C ASN A 28 -3.09 -6.05 -16.72
N ARG A 29 -1.80 -5.73 -16.57
CA ARG A 29 -0.77 -6.12 -17.55
C ARG A 29 -0.30 -7.55 -17.38
N PHE A 30 -0.15 -8.02 -16.15
CA PHE A 30 0.49 -9.28 -15.83
C PHE A 30 -0.47 -10.37 -15.33
N GLY A 31 -1.73 -10.02 -15.02
CA GLY A 31 -2.77 -10.98 -14.61
C GLY A 31 -2.35 -11.83 -13.42
N GLU A 32 -2.42 -13.14 -13.61
CA GLU A 32 -2.15 -14.14 -12.56
C GLU A 32 -0.69 -14.20 -12.10
N ASN A 33 0.26 -13.59 -12.83
CA ASN A 33 1.66 -13.57 -12.41
C ASN A 33 1.97 -12.55 -11.31
N VAL A 34 0.98 -11.80 -10.83
CA VAL A 34 1.17 -10.73 -9.84
C VAL A 34 0.23 -10.90 -8.66
N THR A 35 0.79 -11.07 -7.50
CA THR A 35 0.09 -10.99 -6.21
C THR A 35 0.23 -9.58 -5.61
N VAL A 36 -0.83 -9.06 -5.00
CA VAL A 36 -0.82 -7.75 -4.32
C VAL A 36 -1.04 -7.93 -2.83
N LEU A 37 -0.11 -7.39 -2.04
CA LEU A 37 -0.17 -7.34 -0.59
C LEU A 37 -0.38 -5.88 -0.15
N SER A 38 -1.58 -5.54 0.28
CA SER A 38 -1.92 -4.18 0.70
C SER A 38 -1.68 -3.98 2.19
N HIS A 39 -0.89 -2.96 2.56
CA HIS A 39 -0.66 -2.59 3.96
C HIS A 39 -1.96 -2.20 4.68
N ASP A 40 -2.95 -1.69 3.95
CA ASP A 40 -4.25 -1.33 4.51
C ASP A 40 -5.02 -2.55 5.11
N ASN A 41 -4.69 -3.78 4.72
CA ASN A 41 -5.23 -4.99 5.34
C ASN A 41 -4.64 -5.27 6.72
N TYR A 42 -3.49 -4.69 7.04
CA TYR A 42 -2.74 -4.93 8.27
C TYR A 42 -2.96 -3.88 9.36
N TYR A 43 -4.03 -3.09 9.30
CA TYR A 43 -4.43 -2.29 10.45
C TYR A 43 -4.67 -3.19 11.66
N LYS A 44 -4.25 -2.73 12.84
CA LYS A 44 -4.46 -3.45 14.10
C LYS A 44 -5.95 -3.57 14.41
N GLN A 45 -6.30 -4.67 15.07
CA GLN A 45 -7.65 -4.92 15.57
C GLN A 45 -7.84 -4.19 16.90
N HIS A 46 -9.04 -3.63 17.10
CA HIS A 46 -9.43 -2.88 18.31
C HIS A 46 -10.82 -3.29 18.77
N ASN A 47 -10.99 -4.57 19.13
CA ASN A 47 -12.28 -5.12 19.57
C ASN A 47 -12.68 -4.59 20.95
N GLU A 48 -11.72 -4.13 21.74
CA GLU A 48 -11.90 -3.54 23.07
C GLU A 48 -12.48 -2.13 23.03
N LEU A 49 -12.43 -1.46 21.87
CA LEU A 49 -12.90 -0.08 21.70
C LEU A 49 -14.28 -0.03 21.06
N THR A 50 -15.07 0.97 21.44
CA THR A 50 -16.33 1.31 20.75
C THR A 50 -16.07 1.86 19.35
N TYR A 51 -17.10 1.95 18.50
CA TYR A 51 -16.98 2.57 17.18
C TYR A 51 -16.50 4.02 17.26
N GLU A 52 -17.04 4.79 18.21
CA GLU A 52 -16.71 6.21 18.40
C GLU A 52 -15.25 6.40 18.85
N GLU A 53 -14.71 5.48 19.63
CA GLU A 53 -13.30 5.48 20.03
C GLU A 53 -12.41 5.10 18.86
N ARG A 54 -12.75 4.04 18.11
CA ARG A 54 -12.01 3.66 16.91
C ARG A 54 -11.97 4.77 15.87
N ALA A 55 -13.09 5.46 15.64
CA ALA A 55 -13.17 6.57 14.69
C ALA A 55 -12.24 7.75 15.03
N LYS A 56 -11.76 7.84 16.27
CA LYS A 56 -10.81 8.89 16.73
C LYS A 56 -9.35 8.46 16.64
N LEU A 57 -9.05 7.20 16.37
CA LEU A 57 -7.68 6.72 16.25
C LEU A 57 -6.96 7.34 15.06
N ASN A 58 -5.64 7.49 15.20
CA ASN A 58 -4.78 7.97 14.12
C ASN A 58 -4.31 6.83 13.21
N TYR A 59 -5.07 6.55 12.17
CA TYR A 59 -4.78 5.51 11.18
C TYR A 59 -3.65 5.87 10.19
N ASP A 60 -3.10 7.06 10.25
CA ASP A 60 -1.94 7.49 9.45
C ASP A 60 -0.62 7.39 10.25
N HIS A 61 -0.64 6.92 11.50
CA HIS A 61 0.54 6.67 12.32
C HIS A 61 1.08 5.23 12.10
N PRO A 62 2.40 5.00 12.09
CA PRO A 62 2.97 3.64 11.94
C PRO A 62 2.43 2.62 12.95
N ASP A 63 2.19 3.03 14.19
CA ASP A 63 1.67 2.14 15.24
C ASP A 63 0.25 1.62 15.00
N ALA A 64 -0.47 2.20 14.03
CA ALA A 64 -1.79 1.70 13.66
C ALA A 64 -1.73 0.37 12.87
N PHE A 65 -0.55 -0.03 12.39
CA PHE A 65 -0.37 -1.19 11.55
C PHE A 65 0.35 -2.33 12.28
N ASP A 66 -0.02 -3.54 11.91
CA ASP A 66 0.66 -4.79 12.27
C ASP A 66 1.69 -5.11 11.15
N THR A 67 2.71 -4.26 11.07
CA THR A 67 3.72 -4.37 10.01
C THR A 67 4.58 -5.63 10.18
N ASP A 68 4.77 -6.11 11.41
CA ASP A 68 5.53 -7.33 11.69
C ASP A 68 4.84 -8.55 11.09
N MET A 69 3.50 -8.66 11.24
CA MET A 69 2.70 -9.70 10.57
C MET A 69 2.84 -9.62 9.05
N MET A 70 2.84 -8.40 8.48
CA MET A 70 3.04 -8.25 7.03
C MET A 70 4.41 -8.72 6.57
N ILE A 71 5.46 -8.46 7.34
CA ILE A 71 6.83 -8.93 7.05
C ILE A 71 6.88 -10.46 7.08
N GLU A 72 6.28 -11.10 8.08
CA GLU A 72 6.19 -12.57 8.17
C GLU A 72 5.45 -13.16 6.95
N HIS A 73 4.30 -12.60 6.60
CA HIS A 73 3.52 -13.02 5.43
C HIS A 73 4.33 -12.86 4.13
N LEU A 74 5.05 -11.75 3.97
CA LEU A 74 5.88 -11.53 2.80
C LEU A 74 7.01 -12.55 2.69
N ARG A 75 7.64 -12.91 3.81
CA ARG A 75 8.68 -13.96 3.88
C ARG A 75 8.13 -15.33 3.52
N LEU A 76 6.94 -15.68 3.97
CA LEU A 76 6.27 -16.93 3.60
C LEU A 76 5.99 -16.97 2.09
N LEU A 77 5.42 -15.92 1.52
CA LEU A 77 5.18 -15.82 0.08
C LEU A 77 6.48 -15.95 -0.73
N LYS A 78 7.58 -15.33 -0.31
CA LYS A 78 8.92 -15.47 -0.95
C LYS A 78 9.46 -16.92 -0.89
N GLN A 79 9.02 -17.71 0.09
CA GLN A 79 9.34 -19.14 0.19
C GLN A 79 8.38 -20.04 -0.58
N GLY A 80 7.43 -19.47 -1.32
CA GLY A 80 6.43 -20.23 -2.05
C GLY A 80 5.30 -20.77 -1.18
N VAL A 81 5.08 -20.20 0.00
CA VAL A 81 4.04 -20.61 0.94
C VAL A 81 2.89 -19.61 0.89
N ALA A 82 1.67 -20.12 0.66
CA ALA A 82 0.45 -19.29 0.70
C ALA A 82 0.19 -18.74 2.11
N ILE A 83 -0.51 -17.63 2.19
CA ILE A 83 -0.84 -16.95 3.44
C ILE A 83 -2.33 -16.66 3.56
N ASP A 84 -2.80 -16.52 4.78
CA ASP A 84 -4.13 -16.06 5.13
C ASP A 84 -4.04 -14.59 5.62
N CYS A 85 -4.18 -13.67 4.66
CA CYS A 85 -4.09 -12.23 4.90
C CYS A 85 -5.35 -11.73 5.61
N PRO A 86 -5.26 -10.94 6.69
CA PRO A 86 -6.41 -10.30 7.28
C PRO A 86 -7.09 -9.34 6.31
N THR A 87 -8.35 -9.05 6.57
CA THR A 87 -9.09 -8.01 5.84
C THR A 87 -9.51 -6.90 6.80
N TYR A 88 -9.69 -5.68 6.27
CA TYR A 88 -10.05 -4.51 7.06
C TYR A 88 -11.30 -3.82 6.53
N ASP A 89 -12.25 -3.56 7.42
CA ASP A 89 -13.48 -2.84 7.10
C ASP A 89 -13.38 -1.37 7.53
N PHE A 90 -13.23 -0.50 6.54
CA PHE A 90 -13.15 0.95 6.76
C PHE A 90 -14.46 1.57 7.26
N THR A 91 -15.59 0.87 7.15
CA THR A 91 -16.89 1.40 7.61
C THR A 91 -17.07 1.28 9.11
N VAL A 92 -16.43 0.27 9.72
CA VAL A 92 -16.47 0.03 11.17
C VAL A 92 -15.12 0.31 11.86
N HIS A 93 -14.12 0.74 11.11
CA HIS A 93 -12.76 1.01 11.60
C HIS A 93 -12.16 -0.16 12.38
N ASN A 94 -12.27 -1.39 11.83
CA ASN A 94 -11.71 -2.58 12.46
C ASN A 94 -11.38 -3.67 11.44
N ARG A 95 -10.62 -4.70 11.84
CA ARG A 95 -10.47 -5.92 11.04
C ARG A 95 -11.82 -6.58 10.82
N ALA A 96 -12.07 -7.04 9.59
CA ALA A 96 -13.22 -7.85 9.28
C ALA A 96 -13.00 -9.32 9.73
N GLU A 97 -14.08 -10.10 9.84
CA GLU A 97 -13.99 -11.53 10.15
C GLU A 97 -13.42 -12.37 9.00
N GLY A 98 -13.47 -11.83 7.77
CA GLY A 98 -12.97 -12.50 6.57
C GLY A 98 -11.45 -12.53 6.49
N ILE A 99 -10.93 -13.60 5.91
CA ILE A 99 -9.53 -13.72 5.50
C ILE A 99 -9.43 -13.76 3.98
N LEU A 100 -8.32 -13.26 3.45
CA LEU A 100 -7.99 -13.34 2.04
C LEU A 100 -6.85 -14.35 1.86
N HIS A 101 -7.16 -15.51 1.28
CA HIS A 101 -6.13 -16.49 0.92
C HIS A 101 -5.33 -15.96 -0.26
N ILE A 102 -4.02 -15.90 -0.11
CA ILE A 102 -3.09 -15.35 -1.11
C ILE A 102 -2.04 -16.39 -1.44
N GLU A 103 -2.02 -16.78 -2.71
CA GLU A 103 -0.98 -17.65 -3.27
C GLU A 103 0.27 -16.83 -3.67
N PRO A 104 1.46 -17.42 -3.56
CA PRO A 104 2.67 -16.79 -4.05
C PRO A 104 2.73 -16.82 -5.58
N GLU A 105 3.06 -15.68 -6.18
CA GLU A 105 3.27 -15.53 -7.61
C GLU A 105 4.68 -15.01 -7.91
N LYS A 106 5.09 -15.05 -9.17
CA LYS A 106 6.44 -14.59 -9.60
C LYS A 106 6.74 -13.14 -9.22
N VAL A 107 5.70 -12.33 -9.07
CA VAL A 107 5.80 -10.93 -8.70
C VAL A 107 4.88 -10.63 -7.52
N ILE A 108 5.43 -10.10 -6.45
CA ILE A 108 4.65 -9.61 -5.30
C ILE A 108 4.72 -8.09 -5.30
N VAL A 109 3.57 -7.43 -5.37
CA VAL A 109 3.47 -5.97 -5.19
C VAL A 109 3.00 -5.66 -3.79
N VAL A 110 3.84 -5.03 -2.99
CA VAL A 110 3.50 -4.51 -1.66
C VAL A 110 3.11 -3.04 -1.79
N GLU A 111 1.90 -2.66 -1.38
CA GLU A 111 1.47 -1.27 -1.48
C GLU A 111 1.01 -0.69 -0.15
N GLY A 112 1.32 0.58 0.10
CA GLY A 112 0.86 1.29 1.29
C GLY A 112 1.48 2.67 1.46
N ILE A 113 0.91 3.47 2.36
CA ILE A 113 1.40 4.83 2.62
C ILE A 113 2.68 4.83 3.47
N LEU A 114 2.88 3.82 4.33
CA LEU A 114 3.95 3.77 5.34
C LEU A 114 4.94 2.62 5.13
N ILE A 115 4.84 1.85 4.05
CA ILE A 115 5.67 0.66 3.83
C ILE A 115 7.17 0.97 3.74
N PHE A 116 7.57 2.19 3.37
CA PHE A 116 8.98 2.61 3.33
C PHE A 116 9.46 3.27 4.63
N GLN A 117 8.58 3.46 5.60
CA GLN A 117 8.94 3.95 6.93
C GLN A 117 9.63 2.84 7.76
N ASN A 118 9.21 1.58 7.59
CA ASN A 118 9.80 0.44 8.25
C ASN A 118 10.99 -0.11 7.45
N LEU A 119 12.21 -0.02 8.01
CA LEU A 119 13.43 -0.44 7.31
C LEU A 119 13.55 -1.96 7.17
N GLU A 120 12.93 -2.73 8.05
CA GLU A 120 12.92 -4.18 7.94
C GLU A 120 12.04 -4.61 6.77
N LEU A 121 10.85 -4.04 6.65
CA LEU A 121 9.99 -4.26 5.48
C LEU A 121 10.68 -3.82 4.17
N CYS A 122 11.42 -2.70 4.18
CA CYS A 122 12.17 -2.24 3.01
C CYS A 122 13.23 -3.25 2.54
N ARG A 123 13.86 -4.01 3.46
CA ARG A 123 14.87 -5.03 3.11
C ARG A 123 14.27 -6.23 2.40
N GLU A 124 12.98 -6.48 2.57
CA GLU A 124 12.28 -7.56 1.86
C GLU A 124 11.91 -7.21 0.41
N MET A 125 12.08 -5.95 0.00
CA MET A 125 11.69 -5.45 -1.32
C MET A 125 12.90 -5.28 -2.24
N ASP A 126 12.79 -5.81 -3.47
CA ASP A 126 13.84 -5.73 -4.50
C ASP A 126 13.79 -4.39 -5.26
N ILE A 127 12.59 -3.84 -5.45
CA ILE A 127 12.37 -2.55 -6.12
C ILE A 127 11.42 -1.71 -5.27
N LYS A 128 11.80 -0.49 -4.95
CA LYS A 128 11.01 0.44 -4.15
C LYS A 128 10.63 1.66 -4.96
N ILE A 129 9.33 1.83 -5.22
CA ILE A 129 8.77 2.90 -6.04
C ILE A 129 7.97 3.85 -5.17
N PHE A 130 8.37 5.11 -5.12
CA PHE A 130 7.58 6.15 -4.45
C PHE A 130 6.77 6.94 -5.49
N VAL A 131 5.45 6.93 -5.34
CA VAL A 131 4.53 7.71 -6.18
C VAL A 131 4.40 9.10 -5.59
N ASP A 132 4.98 10.07 -6.29
CA ASP A 132 5.01 11.47 -5.91
C ASP A 132 3.94 12.27 -6.68
N THR A 133 3.20 13.09 -5.96
CA THR A 133 2.14 13.94 -6.52
C THR A 133 1.94 15.11 -5.56
N ASP A 134 1.74 16.30 -6.09
CA ASP A 134 1.57 17.54 -5.33
C ASP A 134 0.44 17.43 -4.30
N ALA A 135 0.61 18.07 -3.16
CA ALA A 135 -0.27 17.94 -2.01
C ALA A 135 -1.71 18.38 -2.29
N ASP A 136 -1.90 19.44 -3.06
CA ASP A 136 -3.21 19.97 -3.48
C ASP A 136 -3.94 18.98 -4.40
N VAL A 137 -3.22 18.39 -5.36
CA VAL A 137 -3.76 17.35 -6.27
C VAL A 137 -4.16 16.10 -5.46
N ARG A 138 -3.33 15.68 -4.51
CA ARG A 138 -3.63 14.55 -3.62
C ARG A 138 -4.87 14.83 -2.76
N LEU A 139 -4.99 16.03 -2.20
CA LEU A 139 -6.15 16.44 -1.40
C LEU A 139 -7.43 16.43 -2.24
N CYS A 140 -7.41 17.02 -3.43
CA CYS A 140 -8.55 17.01 -4.35
C CYS A 140 -9.01 15.57 -4.71
N ARG A 141 -8.05 14.68 -4.97
CA ARG A 141 -8.33 13.26 -5.27
C ARG A 141 -8.91 12.54 -4.03
N ARG A 142 -8.38 12.81 -2.82
CA ARG A 142 -8.88 12.26 -1.57
C ARG A 142 -10.31 12.70 -1.29
N ILE A 143 -10.62 14.00 -1.39
CA ILE A 143 -11.98 14.53 -1.19
C ILE A 143 -12.96 13.82 -2.14
N ARG A 144 -12.66 13.77 -3.45
CA ARG A 144 -13.52 13.08 -4.43
C ARG A 144 -13.77 11.62 -4.08
N ARG A 145 -12.73 10.91 -3.67
CA ARG A 145 -12.82 9.48 -3.32
C ARG A 145 -13.69 9.30 -2.07
N ASP A 146 -13.38 10.02 -1.00
CA ASP A 146 -13.97 9.80 0.31
C ASP A 146 -15.44 10.27 0.36
N VAL A 147 -15.79 11.33 -0.37
CA VAL A 147 -17.19 11.75 -0.53
C VAL A 147 -17.97 10.74 -1.38
N ARG A 148 -17.45 10.33 -2.55
CA ARG A 148 -18.21 9.47 -3.47
C ARG A 148 -18.29 8.01 -3.06
N LYS A 149 -17.23 7.47 -2.41
CA LYS A 149 -17.11 6.03 -2.13
C LYS A 149 -17.24 5.66 -0.66
N ARG A 150 -17.04 6.64 0.25
CA ARG A 150 -17.08 6.40 1.70
C ARG A 150 -18.18 7.19 2.40
N GLY A 151 -19.02 7.93 1.66
CA GLY A 151 -20.15 8.68 2.19
C GLY A 151 -19.79 9.81 3.17
N ARG A 152 -18.53 10.30 3.13
CA ARG A 152 -18.07 11.36 4.03
C ARG A 152 -18.46 12.74 3.54
N THR A 153 -18.58 13.71 4.46
CA THR A 153 -18.74 15.14 4.08
C THR A 153 -17.38 15.74 3.71
N ILE A 154 -17.39 16.80 2.90
CA ILE A 154 -16.18 17.54 2.50
C ILE A 154 -15.48 18.09 3.74
N GLU A 155 -16.24 18.69 4.66
CA GLU A 155 -15.75 19.29 5.91
C GLU A 155 -15.01 18.24 6.75
N SER A 156 -15.61 17.06 6.94
CA SER A 156 -15.00 15.97 7.69
C SER A 156 -13.68 15.48 7.06
N VAL A 157 -13.59 15.43 5.70
CA VAL A 157 -12.36 15.03 5.02
C VAL A 157 -11.28 16.09 5.17
N ILE A 158 -11.64 17.39 5.07
CA ILE A 158 -10.69 18.50 5.22
C ILE A 158 -10.18 18.58 6.67
N GLU A 159 -11.06 18.47 7.66
CA GLU A 159 -10.67 18.47 9.06
C GLU A 159 -9.68 17.35 9.38
N GLN A 160 -9.99 16.12 8.99
CA GLN A 160 -9.08 14.98 9.18
C GLN A 160 -7.75 15.19 8.43
N TYR A 161 -7.79 15.78 7.23
CA TYR A 161 -6.58 16.05 6.48
C TYR A 161 -5.65 17.01 7.22
N LEU A 162 -6.19 18.09 7.77
CA LEU A 162 -5.40 19.10 8.47
C LEU A 162 -4.91 18.62 9.84
N THR A 163 -5.75 17.90 10.57
CA THR A 163 -5.44 17.49 11.96
C THR A 163 -4.59 16.23 12.04
N THR A 164 -4.73 15.31 11.08
CA THR A 164 -4.10 13.99 11.15
C THR A 164 -3.25 13.68 9.92
N VAL A 165 -3.87 13.66 8.72
CA VAL A 165 -3.22 13.13 7.51
C VAL A 165 -2.00 13.93 7.09
N LYS A 166 -2.10 15.27 7.06
CA LYS A 166 -0.99 16.15 6.67
C LYS A 166 0.17 16.06 7.67
N PRO A 167 -0.03 16.19 9.00
CA PRO A 167 1.06 16.03 9.97
C PRO A 167 1.74 14.66 9.89
N MET A 168 0.99 13.59 9.73
CA MET A 168 1.56 12.24 9.62
C MET A 168 2.28 12.04 8.28
N HIS A 169 1.77 12.60 7.20
CA HIS A 169 2.46 12.59 5.91
C HIS A 169 3.83 13.28 6.00
N GLU A 170 3.88 14.48 6.57
CA GLU A 170 5.13 15.25 6.73
C GLU A 170 6.13 14.55 7.67
N ARG A 171 5.64 13.86 8.69
CA ARG A 171 6.46 13.18 9.68
C ARG A 171 6.98 11.83 9.23
N PHE A 172 6.19 11.03 8.51
CA PHE A 172 6.52 9.63 8.24
C PHE A 172 6.56 9.29 6.75
N VAL A 173 5.59 9.78 5.95
CA VAL A 173 5.47 9.38 4.55
C VAL A 173 6.51 10.10 3.68
N GLU A 174 6.55 11.42 3.74
CA GLU A 174 7.48 12.23 2.93
C GLU A 174 8.96 11.90 3.23
N PRO A 175 9.40 11.79 4.49
CA PRO A 175 10.78 11.40 4.77
C PRO A 175 11.14 9.99 4.30
N SER A 176 10.17 9.09 4.17
CA SER A 176 10.40 7.72 3.70
C SER A 176 10.72 7.62 2.20
N LYS A 177 10.43 8.67 1.44
CA LYS A 177 10.79 8.82 0.01
C LYS A 177 12.29 8.55 -0.26
N LYS A 178 13.17 8.89 0.67
CA LYS A 178 14.62 8.63 0.58
C LYS A 178 14.98 7.14 0.48
N ASN A 179 14.08 6.25 0.90
CA ASN A 179 14.28 4.80 0.85
C ASN A 179 13.83 4.21 -0.49
N ALA A 180 13.26 5.00 -1.40
CA ALA A 180 12.83 4.56 -2.72
C ALA A 180 14.01 4.48 -3.70
N ASP A 181 13.96 3.49 -4.60
CA ASP A 181 14.89 3.38 -5.74
C ASP A 181 14.41 4.22 -6.93
N LEU A 182 13.08 4.43 -7.06
CA LEU A 182 12.45 5.23 -8.10
C LEU A 182 11.39 6.16 -7.52
N ILE A 183 11.39 7.41 -8.01
CA ILE A 183 10.32 8.37 -7.73
C ILE A 183 9.52 8.56 -9.03
N VAL A 184 8.22 8.23 -8.97
CA VAL A 184 7.33 8.29 -10.14
C VAL A 184 6.32 9.42 -9.95
N PRO A 185 6.41 10.50 -10.73
CA PRO A 185 5.41 11.56 -10.72
C PRO A 185 4.06 11.05 -11.20
N GLU A 186 2.97 11.48 -10.55
CA GLU A 186 1.58 11.22 -10.95
C GLU A 186 1.14 9.74 -10.99
N GLY A 187 1.99 8.81 -10.59
CA GLY A 187 1.68 7.38 -10.48
C GLY A 187 1.29 6.73 -11.80
N GLY A 188 0.20 5.97 -11.81
CA GLY A 188 -0.23 5.21 -12.98
C GLY A 188 -0.69 6.04 -14.18
N LYS A 189 -0.68 7.36 -14.09
CA LYS A 189 -0.89 8.26 -15.23
C LYS A 189 0.39 8.57 -16.00
N ASN A 190 1.55 8.33 -15.40
CA ASN A 190 2.83 8.45 -16.06
C ASN A 190 3.11 7.19 -16.88
N LEU A 191 2.69 7.22 -18.15
CA LEU A 191 2.79 6.06 -19.05
C LEU A 191 4.23 5.65 -19.31
N ILE A 192 5.16 6.60 -19.39
CA ILE A 192 6.58 6.30 -19.62
C ILE A 192 7.17 5.54 -18.42
N ALA A 193 6.92 6.03 -17.21
CA ALA A 193 7.35 5.32 -16.00
C ALA A 193 6.70 3.93 -15.89
N LEU A 194 5.41 3.82 -16.22
CA LEU A 194 4.70 2.55 -16.24
C LEU A 194 5.36 1.56 -17.22
N GLU A 195 5.66 1.98 -18.45
CA GLU A 195 6.33 1.15 -19.46
C GLU A 195 7.71 0.67 -19.00
N MET A 196 8.50 1.52 -18.35
CA MET A 196 9.81 1.14 -17.80
C MET A 196 9.67 0.08 -16.70
N ILE A 197 8.71 0.24 -15.78
CA ILE A 197 8.42 -0.70 -14.71
C ILE A 197 7.94 -2.03 -15.31
N VAL A 198 6.98 -1.99 -16.24
CA VAL A 198 6.48 -3.16 -16.96
C VAL A 198 7.62 -3.90 -17.65
N GLY A 199 8.49 -3.20 -18.38
CA GLY A 199 9.64 -3.83 -19.06
C GLY A 199 10.61 -4.50 -18.10
N ARG A 200 10.79 -3.99 -16.88
CA ARG A 200 11.61 -4.64 -15.84
C ARG A 200 10.96 -5.91 -15.31
N ILE A 201 9.65 -5.86 -15.01
CA ILE A 201 8.88 -7.00 -14.51
C ILE A 201 8.81 -8.10 -15.58
N GLN A 202 8.52 -7.76 -16.83
CA GLN A 202 8.40 -8.70 -17.92
C GLN A 202 9.69 -9.49 -18.13
N ARG A 203 10.84 -8.80 -18.14
CA ARG A 203 12.14 -9.48 -18.21
C ARG A 203 12.38 -10.47 -17.06
N HIS A 204 11.92 -10.13 -15.84
CA HIS A 204 12.03 -11.04 -14.71
C HIS A 204 11.17 -12.32 -14.93
N ILE A 205 9.91 -12.14 -15.33
CA ILE A 205 8.98 -13.27 -15.57
C ILE A 205 9.47 -14.19 -16.70
N GLU A 206 10.09 -13.63 -17.76
CA GLU A 206 10.59 -14.40 -18.91
C GLU A 206 11.89 -15.16 -18.62
N GLN A 207 12.67 -14.73 -17.63
CA GLN A 207 13.95 -15.35 -17.25
C GLN A 207 13.79 -16.45 -16.21
N HIS A 208 12.63 -16.56 -15.59
CA HIS A 208 12.33 -17.48 -14.49
C HIS A 208 10.93 -18.08 -14.62
#